data_714a774c36ae5f77eff16d0bd6fd834d
#
_entry.id   714a774c36ae5f77eff16d0bd6fd834d
#
_cell.length_a   1.000
_cell.length_b   1.000
_cell.length_c   1.000
_cell.angle_alpha   90.00
_cell.angle_beta   90.00
_cell.angle_gamma   90.00
#
_symmetry.space_group_name_H-M   'P 1'
#
loop_
_entity.id
_entity.type
_entity.pdbx_description
1 polymer ?
#
loop_
_entity_poly.entity_id
_entity_poly.type
_entity_poly.pdbx_seq_one_letter_code
_entity_poly.pdbx_strand_id
1 'polypeptide(L)'
;KYFSMLKQIWKNRDVIICEGEQTRIGVGNDLLSGCKSIKRIICPSEDAFDRYNIILERLKKESKDALIILALGPTATVLAYDLAKDGYQALDMGHFDIEYEWYKRNAKGREKIANKYTNEVSGGNVTNNVYDKKYLSQIVDNIE
;
A
#
# COMPACT_ATOMS: atom_id res chain seq x y z
N LYS A 1 16.27 -5.76 12.23
CA LYS A 1 15.52 -6.93 12.74
C LYS A 1 14.00 -6.78 12.56
N TYR A 2 13.44 -5.62 12.92
CA TYR A 2 12.00 -5.35 12.79
C TYR A 2 11.50 -5.54 11.34
N PHE A 3 12.13 -4.87 10.38
CA PHE A 3 11.71 -4.97 8.97
C PHE A 3 11.98 -6.34 8.37
N SER A 4 13.04 -7.05 8.79
CA SER A 4 13.29 -8.39 8.31
C SER A 4 12.23 -9.38 8.80
N MET A 5 11.70 -9.17 9.99
CA MET A 5 10.60 -9.97 10.53
C MET A 5 9.28 -9.65 9.77
N LEU A 6 9.02 -8.38 9.51
CA LEU A 6 7.82 -7.98 8.79
C LEU A 6 7.79 -8.54 7.37
N LYS A 7 8.93 -8.57 6.70
CA LYS A 7 9.02 -9.13 5.33
C LYS A 7 8.59 -10.61 5.27
N GLN A 8 8.63 -11.33 6.38
CA GLN A 8 8.16 -12.72 6.43
C GLN A 8 6.65 -12.83 6.21
N ILE A 9 5.89 -11.76 6.51
CA ILE A 9 4.44 -11.77 6.38
C ILE A 9 4.02 -11.98 4.93
N TRP A 10 4.72 -11.38 3.98
CA TRP A 10 4.37 -11.46 2.56
C TRP A 10 5.35 -12.30 1.72
N LYS A 11 6.32 -12.93 2.36
CA LYS A 11 7.29 -13.76 1.64
C LYS A 11 6.60 -14.92 0.92
N ASN A 12 6.88 -15.06 -0.37
CA ASN A 12 6.34 -16.11 -1.24
C ASN A 12 4.81 -16.12 -1.32
N ARG A 13 4.17 -14.97 -1.10
CA ARG A 13 2.72 -14.86 -1.18
C ARG A 13 2.29 -14.01 -2.37
N ASP A 14 1.09 -14.30 -2.88
CA ASP A 14 0.40 -13.39 -3.79
C ASP A 14 -0.16 -12.24 -2.97
N VAL A 15 0.19 -11.01 -3.35
CA VAL A 15 -0.14 -9.80 -2.58
C VAL A 15 -0.99 -8.88 -3.45
N ILE A 16 -2.07 -8.38 -2.85
CA ILE A 16 -2.92 -7.35 -3.43
C ILE A 16 -2.68 -6.08 -2.62
N ILE A 17 -2.23 -5.01 -3.26
CA ILE A 17 -2.01 -3.73 -2.61
C ILE A 17 -3.12 -2.79 -3.00
N CYS A 18 -3.89 -2.32 -2.03
CA CYS A 18 -4.90 -1.31 -2.23
C CYS A 18 -4.41 -0.02 -1.58
N GLU A 19 -4.05 0.96 -2.39
CA GLU A 19 -3.33 2.14 -1.94
C GLU A 19 -3.82 3.40 -2.64
N GLY A 20 -3.57 4.55 -2.02
CA GLY A 20 -3.82 5.84 -2.63
C GLY A 20 -2.91 6.06 -3.85
N GLU A 21 -3.37 6.90 -4.76
CA GLU A 21 -2.72 7.14 -6.06
C GLU A 21 -1.23 7.49 -5.95
N GLN A 22 -0.82 8.14 -4.87
CA GLN A 22 0.55 8.60 -4.68
C GLN A 22 1.31 7.84 -3.59
N THR A 23 0.73 6.79 -3.04
CA THR A 23 1.34 6.03 -1.93
C THR A 23 2.50 5.17 -2.41
N ARG A 24 2.33 4.39 -3.46
CA ARG A 24 3.40 3.64 -4.16
C ARG A 24 4.26 2.77 -3.24
N ILE A 25 3.59 1.91 -2.45
CA ILE A 25 4.28 1.02 -1.50
C ILE A 25 5.31 0.15 -2.21
N GLY A 26 6.53 0.14 -1.68
CA GLY A 26 7.62 -0.72 -2.16
C GLY A 26 8.26 -0.26 -3.46
N VAL A 27 7.77 0.83 -4.07
CA VAL A 27 8.36 1.35 -5.30
C VAL A 27 9.72 1.99 -4.98
N GLY A 28 10.75 1.58 -5.70
CA GLY A 28 12.10 2.12 -5.52
C GLY A 28 12.87 1.54 -4.33
N ASN A 29 12.34 0.51 -3.65
CA ASN A 29 13.04 -0.19 -2.58
C ASN A 29 12.75 -1.69 -2.62
N ASP A 30 13.32 -2.45 -1.68
CA ASP A 30 13.22 -3.90 -1.64
C ASP A 30 12.20 -4.44 -0.63
N LEU A 31 11.31 -3.58 -0.11
CA LEU A 31 10.35 -3.96 0.93
C LEU A 31 9.49 -5.16 0.50
N LEU A 32 9.02 -5.16 -0.74
CA LEU A 32 8.13 -6.19 -1.28
C LEU A 32 8.82 -7.19 -2.20
N SER A 33 10.15 -7.20 -2.24
CA SER A 33 10.91 -8.05 -3.17
C SER A 33 10.68 -9.55 -2.96
N GLY A 34 10.27 -9.96 -1.75
CA GLY A 34 10.00 -11.35 -1.43
C GLY A 34 8.61 -11.86 -1.80
N CYS A 35 7.73 -11.01 -2.29
CA CYS A 35 6.39 -11.43 -2.70
C CYS A 35 6.45 -12.34 -3.93
N LYS A 36 5.56 -13.32 -3.98
CA LYS A 36 5.41 -14.18 -5.16
C LYS A 36 4.84 -13.40 -6.34
N SER A 37 3.83 -12.58 -6.09
CA SER A 37 3.22 -11.71 -7.08
C SER A 37 2.65 -10.48 -6.41
N ILE A 38 2.50 -9.40 -7.16
CA ILE A 38 1.92 -8.14 -6.68
C ILE A 38 0.92 -7.65 -7.72
N LYS A 39 -0.30 -7.37 -7.26
CA LYS A 39 -1.31 -6.63 -8.01
C LYS A 39 -1.66 -5.38 -7.20
N ARG A 40 -1.91 -4.28 -7.91
CA ARG A 40 -2.23 -3.00 -7.27
C ARG A 40 -3.60 -2.51 -7.71
N ILE A 41 -4.39 -2.10 -6.73
CA ILE A 41 -5.66 -1.41 -6.94
C ILE A 41 -5.44 0.00 -6.41
N ILE A 42 -5.51 0.97 -7.31
CA ILE A 42 -5.22 2.36 -6.99
C ILE A 42 -6.53 3.08 -6.66
N CYS A 43 -6.52 3.85 -5.59
CA CYS A 43 -7.66 4.58 -5.07
C CYS A 43 -7.32 6.06 -4.97
N PRO A 44 -8.32 6.94 -4.72
CA PRO A 44 -8.01 8.35 -4.49
C PRO A 44 -7.03 8.52 -3.34
N SER A 45 -6.09 9.46 -3.47
CA SER A 45 -5.08 9.71 -2.43
C SER A 45 -5.66 10.37 -1.19
N GLU A 46 -6.82 11.02 -1.31
CA GLU A 46 -7.55 11.64 -0.20
C GLU A 46 -9.03 11.25 -0.29
N ASP A 47 -9.69 11.23 0.86
CA ASP A 47 -11.14 10.96 0.98
C ASP A 47 -11.56 9.63 0.32
N ALA A 48 -10.71 8.60 0.42
CA ALA A 48 -11.01 7.28 -0.14
C ALA A 48 -12.31 6.69 0.43
N PHE A 49 -12.73 7.13 1.62
CA PHE A 49 -13.96 6.67 2.23
C PHE A 49 -15.20 7.00 1.39
N ASP A 50 -15.16 8.04 0.57
CA ASP A 50 -16.24 8.37 -0.36
C ASP A 50 -16.47 7.27 -1.41
N ARG A 51 -15.52 6.37 -1.59
CA ARG A 51 -15.59 5.23 -2.51
C ARG A 51 -15.57 3.89 -1.78
N TYR A 52 -15.90 3.90 -0.49
CA TYR A 52 -15.75 2.72 0.38
C TYR A 52 -16.41 1.47 -0.20
N ASN A 53 -17.68 1.56 -0.57
CA ASN A 53 -18.41 0.39 -1.07
C ASN A 53 -17.83 -0.14 -2.38
N ILE A 54 -17.40 0.75 -3.26
CA ILE A 54 -16.79 0.38 -4.55
C ILE A 54 -15.46 -0.34 -4.29
N ILE A 55 -14.64 0.19 -3.38
CA ILE A 55 -13.36 -0.41 -3.03
C ILE A 55 -13.56 -1.79 -2.39
N LEU A 56 -14.47 -1.90 -1.44
CA LEU A 56 -14.76 -3.15 -0.75
C LEU A 56 -15.22 -4.24 -1.74
N GLU A 57 -16.17 -3.93 -2.59
CA GLU A 57 -16.68 -4.87 -3.59
C GLU A 57 -15.59 -5.28 -4.59
N ARG A 58 -14.73 -4.36 -4.97
CA ARG A 58 -13.61 -4.69 -5.86
C ARG A 58 -12.64 -5.67 -5.19
N LEU A 59 -12.29 -5.43 -3.93
CA LEU A 59 -11.37 -6.29 -3.18
C LEU A 59 -11.95 -7.70 -2.97
N LYS A 60 -13.26 -7.81 -2.81
CA LYS A 60 -13.93 -9.11 -2.66
C LYS A 60 -13.91 -9.97 -3.92
N LYS A 61 -13.47 -9.43 -5.05
CA LYS A 61 -13.28 -10.21 -6.27
C LYS A 61 -11.94 -10.94 -6.30
N GLU A 62 -11.04 -10.63 -5.37
CA GLU A 62 -9.73 -11.28 -5.28
C GLU A 62 -9.82 -12.59 -4.51
N SER A 63 -8.82 -13.45 -4.71
CA SER A 63 -8.74 -14.73 -3.99
C SER A 63 -8.55 -14.51 -2.48
N LYS A 64 -9.25 -15.31 -1.68
CA LYS A 64 -9.06 -15.32 -0.22
C LYS A 64 -7.70 -15.86 0.21
N ASP A 65 -6.97 -16.53 -0.70
CA ASP A 65 -5.63 -17.01 -0.44
C ASP A 65 -4.57 -15.92 -0.57
N ALA A 66 -4.90 -14.80 -1.21
CA ALA A 66 -4.00 -13.66 -1.33
C ALA A 66 -3.98 -12.83 -0.03
N LEU A 67 -2.85 -12.17 0.20
CA LEU A 67 -2.73 -11.19 1.28
C LEU A 67 -3.09 -9.82 0.73
N ILE A 68 -4.04 -9.15 1.36
CA ILE A 68 -4.42 -7.78 1.01
C ILE A 68 -3.70 -6.81 1.94
N ILE A 69 -2.95 -5.89 1.37
CA ILE A 69 -2.26 -4.80 2.09
C ILE A 69 -2.99 -3.51 1.76
N LEU A 70 -3.43 -2.81 2.80
CA LEU A 70 -4.21 -1.59 2.67
C LEU A 70 -3.40 -0.38 3.15
N ALA A 71 -3.40 0.67 2.36
CA ALA A 71 -2.78 1.94 2.71
C ALA A 71 -3.65 3.09 2.18
N LEU A 72 -4.74 3.37 2.90
CA LEU A 72 -5.79 4.32 2.53
C LEU A 72 -6.19 5.22 3.71
N GLY A 73 -5.22 5.54 4.58
CA GLY A 73 -5.53 6.33 5.77
C GLY A 73 -6.60 5.64 6.64
N PRO A 74 -7.52 6.40 7.24
CA PRO A 74 -8.54 5.82 8.12
C PRO A 74 -9.46 4.81 7.45
N THR A 75 -9.66 4.92 6.15
CA THR A 75 -10.47 3.97 5.36
C THR A 75 -9.92 2.55 5.45
N ALA A 76 -8.60 2.39 5.53
CA ALA A 76 -7.96 1.08 5.60
C ALA A 76 -8.38 0.29 6.85
N THR A 77 -8.56 0.96 7.98
CA THR A 77 -8.95 0.30 9.22
C THR A 77 -10.34 -0.36 9.09
N VAL A 78 -11.29 0.35 8.52
CA VAL A 78 -12.65 -0.16 8.33
C VAL A 78 -12.68 -1.27 7.27
N LEU A 79 -11.95 -1.09 6.17
CA LEU A 79 -11.82 -2.12 5.12
C LEU A 79 -11.21 -3.41 5.66
N ALA A 80 -10.15 -3.31 6.46
CA ALA A 80 -9.51 -4.50 7.04
C ALA A 80 -10.49 -5.30 7.89
N TYR A 81 -11.30 -4.61 8.69
CA TYR A 81 -12.32 -5.25 9.52
C TYR A 81 -13.37 -5.97 8.67
N ASP A 82 -13.95 -5.26 7.69
CA ASP A 82 -15.00 -5.84 6.86
C ASP A 82 -14.53 -7.00 6.00
N LEU A 83 -13.30 -6.90 5.46
CA LEU A 83 -12.69 -7.98 4.70
C LEU A 83 -12.40 -9.20 5.58
N ALA A 84 -11.88 -8.99 6.78
CA ALA A 84 -11.61 -10.09 7.70
C ALA A 84 -12.86 -10.84 8.09
N LYS A 85 -13.99 -10.16 8.27
CA LYS A 85 -15.28 -10.79 8.56
C LYS A 85 -15.70 -11.73 7.42
N ASP A 86 -15.34 -11.45 6.20
CA ASP A 86 -15.68 -12.26 5.03
C ASP A 86 -14.61 -13.29 4.68
N GLY A 87 -13.63 -13.49 5.56
CA GLY A 87 -12.62 -14.55 5.39
C GLY A 87 -11.39 -14.14 4.61
N TYR A 88 -11.20 -12.87 4.31
CA TYR A 88 -9.97 -12.36 3.68
C TYR A 88 -8.93 -12.05 4.73
N GLN A 89 -7.66 -12.20 4.38
CA GLN A 89 -6.57 -11.68 5.19
C GLN A 89 -6.20 -10.29 4.68
N ALA A 90 -6.49 -9.27 5.48
CA ALA A 90 -6.25 -7.89 5.13
C ALA A 90 -5.53 -7.17 6.26
N LEU A 91 -4.49 -6.44 5.91
CA LEU A 91 -3.65 -5.71 6.86
C LEU A 91 -3.67 -4.22 6.54
N ASP A 92 -4.00 -3.40 7.54
CA ASP A 92 -3.83 -1.95 7.46
C ASP A 92 -2.37 -1.64 7.79
N MET A 93 -1.59 -1.31 6.78
CA MET A 93 -0.15 -1.08 6.93
C MET A 93 0.22 0.40 7.05
N GLY A 94 -0.73 1.29 6.83
CA GLY A 94 -0.50 2.73 7.04
C GLY A 94 0.70 3.27 6.30
N HIS A 95 1.63 3.91 7.03
CA HIS A 95 2.83 4.54 6.49
C HIS A 95 4.06 3.65 6.53
N PHE A 96 3.88 2.36 6.53
CA PHE A 96 4.94 1.40 6.73
C PHE A 96 6.06 1.53 5.69
N ASP A 97 5.70 1.76 4.43
CA ASP A 97 6.67 1.95 3.36
C ASP A 97 7.54 3.19 3.59
N ILE A 98 6.93 4.29 4.03
CA ILE A 98 7.66 5.52 4.33
C ILE A 98 8.61 5.29 5.52
N GLU A 99 8.17 4.59 6.55
CA GLU A 99 9.02 4.23 7.68
C GLU A 99 10.20 3.37 7.23
N TYR A 100 9.98 2.47 6.29
CA TYR A 100 11.06 1.67 5.72
C TYR A 100 12.07 2.54 4.97
N GLU A 101 11.61 3.49 4.17
CA GLU A 101 12.47 4.43 3.48
C GLU A 101 13.33 5.25 4.47
N TRP A 102 12.71 5.75 5.54
CA TRP A 102 13.44 6.46 6.58
C TRP A 102 14.50 5.56 7.24
N TYR A 103 14.15 4.33 7.54
CA TYR A 103 15.08 3.35 8.09
C TYR A 103 16.29 3.12 7.17
N LYS A 104 16.05 2.90 5.88
CA LYS A 104 17.12 2.66 4.90
C LYS A 104 18.05 3.87 4.73
N ARG A 105 17.53 5.07 4.93
CA ARG A 105 18.28 6.32 4.82
C ARG A 105 18.94 6.74 6.13
N ASN A 106 18.73 5.99 7.20
CA ASN A 106 19.14 6.40 8.55
C ASN A 106 18.61 7.79 8.91
N ALA A 107 17.37 8.11 8.52
CA ALA A 107 16.75 9.40 8.79
C ALA A 107 16.63 9.63 10.29
N LYS A 108 16.97 10.84 10.76
CA LYS A 108 16.89 11.21 12.16
C LYS A 108 15.52 11.77 12.55
N GLY A 109 14.65 11.93 11.58
CA GLY A 109 13.29 12.45 11.76
C GLY A 109 12.47 12.20 10.50
N ARG A 110 11.32 12.86 10.44
CA ARG A 110 10.42 12.72 9.30
C ARG A 110 10.95 13.51 8.11
N GLU A 111 11.08 12.85 6.96
CA GLU A 111 11.58 13.45 5.73
C GLU A 111 10.61 13.17 4.59
N LYS A 112 10.52 14.10 3.63
CA LYS A 112 9.78 13.87 2.40
C LYS A 112 10.50 12.81 1.57
N ILE A 113 9.77 11.82 1.10
CA ILE A 113 10.29 10.79 0.21
C ILE A 113 9.87 11.13 -1.22
N ALA A 114 10.86 11.18 -2.13
CA ALA A 114 10.62 11.50 -3.53
C ALA A 114 9.61 10.52 -4.15
N ASN A 115 8.66 11.06 -4.91
CA ASN A 115 7.64 10.31 -5.65
C ASN A 115 6.68 9.49 -4.78
N LYS A 116 6.54 9.85 -3.48
CA LYS A 116 5.61 9.18 -2.57
C LYS A 116 4.86 10.19 -1.71
N TYR A 117 3.60 9.86 -1.43
CA TYR A 117 2.77 10.63 -0.51
C TYR A 117 3.29 10.45 0.93
N THR A 118 3.57 11.57 1.59
CA THR A 118 4.07 11.57 2.96
C THR A 118 3.34 12.65 3.75
N ASN A 119 2.27 12.29 4.45
CA ASN A 119 1.42 13.27 5.13
C ASN A 119 1.98 13.81 6.45
N GLU A 120 3.07 13.24 6.95
CA GLU A 120 3.69 13.64 8.20
C GLU A 120 4.72 14.75 8.04
N VAL A 121 4.98 15.20 6.81
CA VAL A 121 5.96 16.26 6.55
C VAL A 121 5.37 17.33 5.65
N SER A 122 5.89 18.57 5.77
CA SER A 122 5.47 19.67 4.91
C SER A 122 5.77 19.37 3.46
N GLY A 123 4.78 19.54 2.59
CA GLY A 123 4.91 19.28 1.16
C GLY A 123 4.98 17.80 0.78
N GLY A 124 4.83 16.89 1.75
CA GLY A 124 4.89 15.47 1.49
C GLY A 124 3.71 14.91 0.70
N ASN A 125 2.63 15.68 0.58
CA ASN A 125 1.48 15.33 -0.23
C ASN A 125 1.59 15.76 -1.69
N VAL A 126 2.70 16.41 -2.07
CA VAL A 126 2.95 16.83 -3.45
C VAL A 126 3.96 15.87 -4.07
N THR A 127 3.54 15.11 -5.06
CA THR A 127 4.40 14.13 -5.73
C THR A 127 4.29 14.26 -7.23
N ASN A 128 5.33 13.79 -7.92
CA ASN A 128 5.36 13.72 -9.37
C ASN A 128 4.78 12.40 -9.88
N ASN A 129 4.44 12.35 -11.16
CA ASN A 129 4.08 11.09 -11.80
C ASN A 129 5.28 10.13 -11.82
N VAL A 130 4.99 8.84 -11.70
CA VAL A 130 6.00 7.80 -11.71
C VAL A 130 5.85 6.98 -12.98
N TYR A 131 6.94 6.80 -13.72
CA TYR A 131 7.00 6.03 -14.96
C TYR A 131 7.77 4.71 -14.79
N ASP A 132 7.85 4.18 -13.58
CA ASP A 132 8.44 2.87 -13.30
C ASP A 132 7.61 1.78 -13.98
N LYS A 133 8.20 1.07 -14.93
CA LYS A 133 7.50 0.04 -15.71
C LYS A 133 6.99 -1.11 -14.85
N LYS A 134 7.75 -1.52 -13.86
CA LYS A 134 7.36 -2.59 -12.95
C LYS A 134 6.13 -2.19 -12.13
N TYR A 135 6.15 -0.99 -11.56
CA TYR A 135 5.02 -0.45 -10.81
C TYR A 135 3.76 -0.38 -11.70
N LEU A 136 3.90 0.21 -12.89
CA LEU A 136 2.76 0.36 -13.80
C LEU A 136 2.18 -0.98 -14.24
N SER A 137 3.04 -1.99 -14.45
CA SER A 137 2.59 -3.33 -14.84
C SER A 137 1.80 -4.05 -13.74
N GLN A 138 1.97 -3.65 -12.49
CA GLN A 138 1.27 -4.25 -11.35
C GLN A 138 -0.14 -3.68 -11.15
N ILE A 139 -0.44 -2.53 -11.72
CA ILE A 139 -1.74 -1.88 -11.57
C ILE A 139 -2.78 -2.64 -12.39
N VAL A 140 -3.77 -3.22 -11.72
CA VAL A 140 -4.85 -3.97 -12.36
C VAL A 140 -6.18 -3.22 -12.35
N ASP A 141 -6.30 -2.19 -11.53
CA ASP A 141 -7.52 -1.38 -11.47
C ASP A 141 -7.21 0.00 -10.87
N ASN A 142 -8.04 0.97 -11.22
CA ASN A 142 -7.94 2.33 -10.72
C ASN A 142 -9.35 2.83 -10.39
N ILE A 143 -9.60 3.06 -9.11
CA ILE A 143 -10.90 3.54 -8.60
C ILE A 143 -10.81 5.05 -8.40
N GLU A 144 -11.57 5.80 -9.19
CA GLU A 144 -11.59 7.26 -9.11
C GLU A 144 -12.69 7.79 -8.21
#